data_7b7b5e8d0d2f5705c61fa698f0fb8205
#
_entry.id   7b7b5e8d0d2f5705c61fa698f0fb8205
#
_cell.length_a   1.000
_cell.length_b   1.000
_cell.length_c   1.000
_cell.angle_alpha   90.00
_cell.angle_beta   90.00
_cell.angle_gamma   90.00
#
_symmetry.space_group_name_H-M   'P 1'
#
loop_
_entity.id
_entity.type
_entity.pdbx_description
1 polymer ?
#
loop_
_entity_poly.entity_id
_entity_poly.type
_entity_poly.pdbx_seq_one_letter_code
_entity_poly.pdbx_strand_id
1 'polypeptide(L)'
;VEHLEVYNHKFDFIFMLGVLYHRPDPVGTLKSLARGLNPDGEIMIDTFMIDGEEEVALTPHGTYSKIPNIYFIPTIPALKNWLSRAGFGNIEVITTTVTSNEEQRKTPWSFDQSLEDFLDVNDRTKTVEGYPAPKRVYMKAKKLPKIVRPGKSGKKVD
;
A
#
# COMPACT_ATOMS: atom_id res chain seq x y z
N VAL A 1 -8.34 -10.16 -0.03
CA VAL A 1 -6.91 -10.43 0.19
C VAL A 1 -6.74 -11.66 1.08
N GLU A 2 -7.57 -11.85 2.09
CA GLU A 2 -7.48 -12.97 3.05
C GLU A 2 -7.62 -14.36 2.42
N HIS A 3 -8.29 -14.46 1.28
CA HIS A 3 -8.45 -15.73 0.57
C HIS A 3 -7.36 -16.00 -0.49
N LEU A 4 -6.36 -15.13 -0.64
CA LEU A 4 -5.27 -15.32 -1.60
C LEU A 4 -4.37 -16.53 -1.27
N GLU A 5 -4.40 -17.02 -0.03
CA GLU A 5 -3.67 -18.23 0.37
C GLU A 5 -4.12 -19.48 -0.40
N VAL A 6 -5.38 -19.50 -0.87
CA VAL A 6 -5.92 -20.57 -1.71
C VAL A 6 -5.34 -20.56 -3.13
N TYR A 7 -4.79 -19.43 -3.56
CA TYR A 7 -4.28 -19.20 -4.92
C TYR A 7 -2.75 -19.16 -5.00
N ASN A 8 -2.07 -20.08 -4.35
CA ASN A 8 -0.60 -20.16 -4.43
C ASN A 8 -0.12 -20.25 -5.89
N HIS A 9 0.75 -19.33 -6.31
CA HIS A 9 1.37 -19.32 -7.64
C HIS A 9 0.37 -19.41 -8.80
N LYS A 10 -0.64 -18.54 -8.79
CA LYS A 10 -1.69 -18.53 -9.84
C LYS A 10 -1.64 -17.30 -10.74
N PHE A 11 -0.99 -16.22 -10.32
CA PHE A 11 -1.04 -14.94 -11.01
C PHE A 11 0.36 -14.50 -11.47
N ASP A 12 0.48 -14.02 -12.70
CA ASP A 12 1.70 -13.39 -13.22
C ASP A 12 1.75 -11.91 -12.85
N PHE A 13 0.57 -11.30 -12.66
CA PHE A 13 0.43 -9.90 -12.30
C PHE A 13 -0.76 -9.69 -11.36
N ILE A 14 -0.55 -8.85 -10.33
CA ILE A 14 -1.62 -8.46 -9.40
C ILE A 14 -1.71 -6.94 -9.35
N PHE A 15 -2.92 -6.41 -9.52
CA PHE A 15 -3.25 -5.03 -9.20
C PHE A 15 -3.81 -4.93 -7.78
N MET A 16 -3.22 -4.04 -6.96
CA MET A 16 -3.70 -3.70 -5.63
C MET A 16 -3.89 -2.19 -5.55
N LEU A 17 -5.02 -1.72 -6.04
CA LEU A 17 -5.29 -0.30 -6.21
C LEU A 17 -6.29 0.17 -5.16
N GLY A 18 -5.88 1.16 -4.35
CA GLY A 18 -6.73 1.76 -3.33
C GLY A 18 -7.08 0.85 -2.14
N VAL A 19 -6.27 -0.16 -1.83
CA VAL A 19 -6.61 -1.18 -0.82
C VAL A 19 -5.64 -1.22 0.36
N LEU A 20 -4.35 -0.94 0.14
CA LEU A 20 -3.32 -1.19 1.15
C LEU A 20 -3.53 -0.37 2.42
N TYR A 21 -3.92 0.89 2.30
CA TYR A 21 -4.17 1.78 3.45
C TYR A 21 -5.37 1.35 4.31
N HIS A 22 -6.25 0.51 3.79
CA HIS A 22 -7.36 -0.10 4.52
C HIS A 22 -6.96 -1.39 5.27
N ARG A 23 -5.70 -1.78 5.25
CA ARG A 23 -5.25 -3.03 5.86
C ARG A 23 -4.54 -2.77 7.19
N PRO A 24 -5.01 -3.39 8.30
CA PRO A 24 -4.36 -3.25 9.61
C PRO A 24 -3.00 -3.95 9.68
N ASP A 25 -2.72 -4.92 8.80
CA ASP A 25 -1.41 -5.55 8.62
C ASP A 25 -0.94 -5.40 7.17
N PRO A 26 -0.29 -4.27 6.81
CA PRO A 26 0.13 -4.02 5.45
C PRO A 26 1.22 -4.99 4.98
N VAL A 27 2.19 -5.34 5.84
CA VAL A 27 3.28 -6.27 5.47
C VAL A 27 2.76 -7.69 5.30
N GLY A 28 1.87 -8.16 6.17
CA GLY A 28 1.22 -9.46 6.03
C GLY A 28 0.36 -9.55 4.78
N THR A 29 -0.36 -8.47 4.46
CA THR A 29 -1.12 -8.34 3.21
C THR A 29 -0.21 -8.47 1.99
N LEU A 30 0.91 -7.74 1.94
CA LEU A 30 1.88 -7.83 0.85
C LEU A 30 2.51 -9.23 0.74
N LYS A 31 2.80 -9.90 1.87
CA LYS A 31 3.27 -11.30 1.86
C LYS A 31 2.24 -12.26 1.28
N SER A 32 0.95 -12.04 1.54
CA SER A 32 -0.12 -12.86 0.96
C SER A 32 -0.20 -12.69 -0.55
N LEU A 33 -0.05 -11.45 -1.04
CA LEU A 33 0.04 -11.16 -2.48
C LEU A 33 1.27 -11.84 -3.11
N ALA A 34 2.44 -11.76 -2.47
CA ALA A 34 3.64 -12.43 -2.95
C ALA A 34 3.48 -13.96 -3.05
N ARG A 35 2.70 -14.58 -2.15
CA ARG A 35 2.37 -16.02 -2.26
C ARG A 35 1.47 -16.33 -3.45
N GLY A 36 0.51 -15.47 -3.76
CA GLY A 36 -0.37 -15.62 -4.92
C GLY A 36 0.33 -15.48 -6.27
N LEU A 37 1.42 -14.73 -6.34
CA LEU A 37 2.18 -14.53 -7.57
C LEU A 37 3.01 -15.76 -7.95
N ASN A 38 3.11 -16.01 -9.26
CA ASN A 38 4.09 -16.94 -9.86
C ASN A 38 5.53 -16.48 -9.54
N PRO A 39 6.55 -17.36 -9.67
CA PRO A 39 7.93 -16.91 -9.70
C PRO A 39 8.10 -15.79 -10.75
N ASP A 40 8.85 -14.76 -10.42
CA ASP A 40 9.04 -13.56 -11.25
C ASP A 40 7.79 -12.72 -11.54
N GLY A 41 6.64 -13.06 -10.95
CA GLY A 41 5.41 -12.28 -11.08
C GLY A 41 5.55 -10.87 -10.48
N GLU A 42 4.70 -9.96 -10.93
CA GLU A 42 4.78 -8.54 -10.58
C GLU A 42 3.51 -8.05 -9.89
N ILE A 43 3.66 -6.98 -9.13
CA ILE A 43 2.54 -6.29 -8.51
C ILE A 43 2.57 -4.80 -8.87
N MET A 44 1.39 -4.23 -9.12
CA MET A 44 1.19 -2.79 -9.13
C MET A 44 0.36 -2.38 -7.91
N ILE A 45 0.85 -1.42 -7.16
CA ILE A 45 0.20 -0.89 -5.97
C ILE A 45 -0.14 0.58 -6.19
N ASP A 46 -1.36 0.97 -5.83
CA ASP A 46 -1.76 2.34 -5.56
C ASP A 46 -2.16 2.45 -4.09
N THR A 47 -1.58 3.40 -3.38
CA THR A 47 -1.91 3.68 -1.98
C THR A 47 -1.72 5.15 -1.63
N PHE A 48 -2.38 5.60 -0.55
CA PHE A 48 -2.07 6.90 0.02
C PHE A 48 -0.62 6.95 0.52
N MET A 49 -0.03 8.14 0.44
CA MET A 49 1.31 8.42 0.93
C MET A 49 1.39 9.78 1.63
N ILE A 50 2.40 9.96 2.47
CA ILE A 50 2.87 11.25 2.97
C ILE A 50 4.26 11.54 2.42
N ASP A 51 4.61 12.82 2.29
CA ASP A 51 5.97 13.24 1.95
C ASP A 51 6.93 12.93 3.10
N GLY A 52 8.16 12.64 2.77
CA GLY A 52 9.26 12.39 3.73
C GLY A 52 10.31 11.43 3.19
N GLU A 53 11.54 11.60 3.70
CA GLU A 53 12.69 10.78 3.36
C GLU A 53 12.94 9.65 4.38
N GLU A 54 12.24 9.68 5.52
CA GLU A 54 12.35 8.68 6.56
C GLU A 54 11.40 7.51 6.33
N GLU A 55 11.75 6.34 6.87
CA GLU A 55 10.92 5.12 6.79
C GLU A 55 9.81 5.14 7.86
N VAL A 56 8.85 6.05 7.73
CA VAL A 56 7.75 6.24 8.68
C VAL A 56 6.39 6.11 8.01
N ALA A 57 5.36 5.85 8.80
CA ALA A 57 3.97 5.86 8.36
C ALA A 57 3.11 6.64 9.35
N LEU A 58 2.24 7.50 8.82
CA LEU A 58 1.20 8.16 9.59
C LEU A 58 0.11 7.12 9.94
N THR A 59 -0.26 7.09 11.22
CA THR A 59 -1.41 6.33 11.73
C THR A 59 -2.46 7.33 12.20
N PRO A 60 -3.55 7.55 11.43
CA PRO A 60 -4.59 8.50 11.81
C PRO A 60 -5.32 8.08 13.08
N HIS A 61 -5.65 9.04 13.92
CA HIS A 61 -6.53 8.82 15.08
C HIS A 61 -7.99 8.95 14.64
N GLY A 62 -8.65 7.82 14.38
CA GLY A 62 -10.05 7.78 13.98
C GLY A 62 -10.21 7.83 12.46
N THR A 63 -10.29 9.04 11.89
CA THR A 63 -10.51 9.23 10.45
C THR A 63 -9.32 9.91 9.76
N TYR A 64 -9.22 9.70 8.45
CA TYR A 64 -8.39 10.46 7.56
C TYR A 64 -9.22 10.88 6.34
N SER A 65 -9.34 12.16 6.09
CA SER A 65 -10.26 12.67 5.06
C SER A 65 -11.69 12.12 5.25
N LYS A 66 -12.18 12.12 6.50
CA LYS A 66 -13.47 11.53 6.93
C LYS A 66 -13.62 10.03 6.65
N ILE A 67 -12.61 9.34 6.19
CA ILE A 67 -12.62 7.89 5.94
C ILE A 67 -12.19 7.17 7.22
N PRO A 68 -13.04 6.32 7.83
CA PRO A 68 -12.80 5.76 9.17
C PRO A 68 -11.88 4.55 9.19
N ASN A 69 -11.57 3.94 8.07
CA ASN A 69 -10.82 2.68 7.97
C ASN A 69 -9.47 2.84 7.26
N ILE A 70 -8.80 3.98 7.48
CA ILE A 70 -7.42 4.20 7.05
C ILE A 70 -6.51 3.89 8.23
N TYR A 71 -5.66 2.88 8.08
CA TYR A 71 -4.77 2.43 9.15
C TYR A 71 -3.38 3.03 9.05
N PHE A 72 -2.79 2.99 7.86
CA PHE A 72 -1.40 3.45 7.65
C PHE A 72 -1.25 4.20 6.34
N ILE A 73 -0.58 5.34 6.40
CA ILE A 73 -0.21 6.15 5.24
C ILE A 73 1.31 6.29 5.25
N PRO A 74 2.06 5.47 4.46
CA PRO A 74 3.51 5.46 4.50
C PRO A 74 4.14 6.61 3.73
N THR A 75 5.40 6.91 4.05
CA THR A 75 6.32 7.56 3.12
C THR A 75 6.73 6.58 2.01
N ILE A 76 7.27 7.08 0.91
CA ILE A 76 7.83 6.21 -0.16
C ILE A 76 8.92 5.26 0.38
N PRO A 77 9.90 5.73 1.21
CA PRO A 77 10.87 4.82 1.82
C PRO A 77 10.25 3.72 2.68
N ALA A 78 9.23 4.04 3.50
CA ALA A 78 8.53 3.04 4.30
C ALA A 78 7.81 2.00 3.44
N LEU A 79 7.13 2.42 2.36
CA LEU A 79 6.44 1.52 1.44
C LEU A 79 7.44 0.59 0.71
N LYS A 80 8.59 1.12 0.29
CA LYS A 80 9.70 0.32 -0.29
C LYS A 80 10.20 -0.73 0.70
N ASN A 81 10.38 -0.34 1.98
CA ASN A 81 10.77 -1.26 3.05
C ASN A 81 9.71 -2.36 3.24
N TRP A 82 8.42 -2.01 3.31
CA TRP A 82 7.34 -3.01 3.43
C TRP A 82 7.32 -4.02 2.28
N LEU A 83 7.49 -3.54 1.04
CA LEU A 83 7.58 -4.39 -0.14
C LEU A 83 8.79 -5.33 -0.06
N SER A 84 9.96 -4.81 0.29
CA SER A 84 11.19 -5.61 0.45
C SER A 84 11.03 -6.70 1.52
N ARG A 85 10.43 -6.37 2.67
CA ARG A 85 10.14 -7.32 3.76
C ARG A 85 9.09 -8.35 3.38
N ALA A 86 8.25 -8.05 2.41
CA ALA A 86 7.25 -8.97 1.87
C ALA A 86 7.80 -9.91 0.78
N GLY A 87 9.05 -9.71 0.35
CA GLY A 87 9.71 -10.55 -0.66
C GLY A 87 9.64 -10.00 -2.08
N PHE A 88 9.45 -8.69 -2.21
CA PHE A 88 9.53 -7.98 -3.49
C PHE A 88 10.87 -7.27 -3.65
N GLY A 89 11.32 -7.13 -4.90
CA GLY A 89 12.46 -6.33 -5.32
C GLY A 89 12.16 -5.61 -6.63
N ASN A 90 13.18 -4.96 -7.22
CA ASN A 90 13.01 -4.13 -8.42
C ASN A 90 11.84 -3.15 -8.24
N ILE A 91 11.84 -2.46 -7.09
CA ILE A 91 10.74 -1.59 -6.66
C ILE A 91 10.90 -0.24 -7.36
N GLU A 92 9.94 0.08 -8.20
CA GLU A 92 9.91 1.29 -9.01
C GLU A 92 8.72 2.17 -8.61
N VAL A 93 8.97 3.47 -8.42
CA VAL A 93 7.93 4.49 -8.30
C VAL A 93 7.53 4.92 -9.72
N ILE A 94 6.32 4.62 -10.11
CA ILE A 94 5.80 4.98 -11.44
C ILE A 94 5.42 6.45 -11.48
N THR A 95 4.62 6.88 -10.49
CA THR A 95 4.18 8.27 -10.35
C THR A 95 3.65 8.54 -8.96
N THR A 96 3.58 9.83 -8.62
CA THR A 96 2.82 10.32 -7.47
C THR A 96 1.80 11.33 -7.94
N THR A 97 0.60 11.31 -7.36
CA THR A 97 -0.47 12.24 -7.68
C THR A 97 -1.01 12.89 -6.42
N VAL A 98 -1.35 14.17 -6.52
CA VAL A 98 -2.21 14.81 -5.53
C VAL A 98 -3.64 14.45 -5.90
N THR A 99 -4.42 13.94 -4.95
CA THR A 99 -5.83 13.62 -5.20
C THR A 99 -6.54 14.89 -5.69
N SER A 100 -7.10 14.83 -6.89
CA SER A 100 -7.77 15.96 -7.53
C SER A 100 -9.29 15.84 -7.46
N ASN A 101 -9.98 16.98 -7.67
CA ASN A 101 -11.45 17.01 -7.76
C ASN A 101 -11.99 16.16 -8.94
N GLU A 102 -11.16 15.87 -9.94
CA GLU A 102 -11.54 15.03 -11.08
C GLU A 102 -11.61 13.55 -10.68
N GLU A 103 -10.75 13.10 -9.74
CA GLU A 103 -10.74 11.74 -9.22
C GLU A 103 -11.89 11.50 -8.21
N GLN A 104 -12.29 12.54 -7.49
CA GLN A 104 -13.37 12.46 -6.48
C GLN A 104 -14.48 13.50 -6.75
N ARG A 105 -14.95 13.56 -7.99
CA ARG A 105 -16.05 14.45 -8.38
C ARG A 105 -17.39 13.96 -7.81
N LYS A 106 -18.28 14.91 -7.50
CA LYS A 106 -19.69 14.60 -7.23
C LYS A 106 -20.33 13.98 -8.47
N THR A 107 -20.92 12.82 -8.31
CA THR A 107 -21.75 12.19 -9.32
C THR A 107 -23.16 12.01 -8.78
N PRO A 108 -24.21 11.85 -9.63
CA PRO A 108 -25.57 11.58 -9.16
C PRO A 108 -25.68 10.31 -8.28
N TRP A 109 -24.65 9.46 -8.29
CA TRP A 109 -24.59 8.20 -7.54
C TRP A 109 -23.66 8.27 -6.32
N SER A 110 -22.86 9.34 -6.17
CA SER A 110 -22.05 9.58 -4.97
C SER A 110 -22.86 10.38 -3.99
N PHE A 111 -23.27 9.74 -2.89
CA PHE A 111 -23.96 10.43 -1.81
C PHE A 111 -23.00 11.41 -1.12
N ASP A 112 -23.11 12.71 -1.50
CA ASP A 112 -22.83 13.90 -0.72
C ASP A 112 -21.40 14.36 -0.39
N GLN A 113 -20.30 13.69 -0.73
CA GLN A 113 -18.98 14.20 -0.36
C GLN A 113 -17.99 14.22 -1.54
N SER A 114 -17.43 15.42 -1.80
CA SER A 114 -16.33 15.63 -2.76
C SER A 114 -15.02 15.83 -2.02
N LEU A 115 -13.89 15.81 -2.73
CA LEU A 115 -12.57 16.11 -2.16
C LEU A 115 -12.57 17.42 -1.35
N GLU A 116 -13.37 18.42 -1.78
CA GLU A 116 -13.48 19.70 -1.11
C GLU A 116 -14.03 19.59 0.31
N ASP A 117 -14.90 18.63 0.56
CA ASP A 117 -15.49 18.37 1.88
C ASP A 117 -14.53 17.67 2.85
N PHE A 118 -13.39 17.16 2.34
CA PHE A 118 -12.39 16.43 3.10
C PHE A 118 -11.16 17.26 3.47
N LEU A 119 -10.97 18.41 2.81
CA LEU A 119 -9.86 19.31 3.06
C LEU A 119 -10.27 20.44 4.01
N ASP A 120 -9.29 20.93 4.79
CA ASP A 120 -9.48 22.11 5.63
C ASP A 120 -9.84 23.32 4.75
N VAL A 121 -10.84 24.09 5.19
CA VAL A 121 -11.35 25.25 4.43
C VAL A 121 -10.35 26.40 4.38
N ASN A 122 -9.45 26.50 5.37
CA ASN A 122 -8.45 27.55 5.49
C ASN A 122 -7.08 27.12 4.96
N ASP A 123 -6.80 25.80 4.94
CA ASP A 123 -5.53 25.23 4.51
C ASP A 123 -5.74 23.96 3.69
N ARG A 124 -5.88 24.11 2.40
CA ARG A 124 -6.09 23.00 1.44
C ARG A 124 -4.94 21.99 1.37
N THR A 125 -3.82 22.25 2.03
CA THR A 125 -2.71 21.29 2.17
C THR A 125 -2.96 20.29 3.30
N LYS A 126 -4.09 20.41 4.01
CA LYS A 126 -4.49 19.55 5.13
C LYS A 126 -5.88 18.97 4.95
N THR A 127 -6.11 17.84 5.60
CA THR A 127 -7.45 17.29 5.79
C THR A 127 -8.19 18.05 6.89
N VAL A 128 -9.50 17.86 6.98
CA VAL A 128 -10.33 18.44 8.06
C VAL A 128 -9.86 18.00 9.46
N GLU A 129 -9.16 16.89 9.58
CA GLU A 129 -8.57 16.40 10.83
C GLU A 129 -7.17 17.01 11.10
N GLY A 130 -6.61 17.80 10.18
CA GLY A 130 -5.31 18.45 10.30
C GLY A 130 -4.12 17.63 9.79
N TYR A 131 -4.34 16.46 9.19
CA TYR A 131 -3.29 15.65 8.54
C TYR A 131 -2.91 16.24 7.17
N PRO A 132 -1.75 15.88 6.59
CA PRO A 132 -1.42 16.24 5.22
C PRO A 132 -2.53 15.84 4.24
N ALA A 133 -2.82 16.67 3.25
CA ALA A 133 -3.81 16.38 2.21
C ALA A 133 -3.47 15.08 1.45
N PRO A 134 -4.47 14.33 0.96
CA PRO A 134 -4.26 13.04 0.31
C PRO A 134 -3.39 13.15 -0.93
N LYS A 135 -2.30 12.39 -0.91
CA LYS A 135 -1.44 12.10 -2.06
C LYS A 135 -1.45 10.61 -2.30
N ARG A 136 -1.25 10.20 -3.54
CA ARG A 136 -1.14 8.79 -3.92
C ARG A 136 0.22 8.52 -4.54
N VAL A 137 0.70 7.30 -4.31
CA VAL A 137 1.87 6.75 -5.00
C VAL A 137 1.47 5.49 -5.74
N TYR A 138 1.94 5.39 -6.98
CA TYR A 138 1.83 4.19 -7.81
C TYR A 138 3.20 3.55 -7.89
N MET A 139 3.31 2.30 -7.46
CA MET A 139 4.56 1.56 -7.44
C MET A 139 4.39 0.20 -8.09
N LYS A 140 5.42 -0.21 -8.82
CA LYS A 140 5.57 -1.55 -9.38
C LYS A 140 6.69 -2.28 -8.65
N ALA A 141 6.52 -3.56 -8.42
CA ALA A 141 7.54 -4.39 -7.81
C ALA A 141 7.47 -5.83 -8.32
N LYS A 142 8.62 -6.50 -8.34
CA LYS A 142 8.75 -7.89 -8.80
C LYS A 142 8.94 -8.81 -7.60
N LYS A 143 8.27 -9.96 -7.61
CA LYS A 143 8.48 -10.99 -6.61
C LYS A 143 9.89 -11.54 -6.73
N LEU A 144 10.62 -11.55 -5.61
CA LEU A 144 11.96 -12.16 -5.56
C LEU A 144 11.86 -13.68 -5.43
N PRO A 145 12.81 -14.42 -6.02
CA PRO A 145 12.94 -15.85 -5.78
C PRO A 145 13.12 -16.13 -4.28
N LYS A 146 12.50 -17.19 -3.78
CA LYS A 146 12.79 -17.64 -2.42
C LYS A 146 14.24 -18.08 -2.33
N ILE A 147 15.05 -17.43 -1.51
CA ILE A 147 16.38 -17.92 -1.17
C ILE A 147 16.18 -19.18 -0.33
N VAL A 148 16.38 -20.34 -0.93
CA VAL A 148 16.46 -21.62 -0.21
C VAL A 148 17.78 -21.58 0.56
N ARG A 149 17.73 -21.28 1.87
CA ARG A 149 18.92 -21.43 2.72
C ARG A 149 19.24 -22.92 2.75
N PRO A 150 20.49 -23.34 2.43
CA PRO A 150 20.87 -24.73 2.58
C PRO A 150 20.59 -25.14 4.02
N GLY A 151 19.84 -26.22 4.19
CA GLY A 151 19.48 -26.76 5.49
C GLY A 151 20.74 -26.93 6.33
N LYS A 152 20.71 -26.50 7.59
CA LYS A 152 21.72 -26.91 8.56
C LYS A 152 21.68 -28.44 8.59
N SER A 153 22.67 -29.08 8.01
CA SER A 153 22.84 -30.52 8.13
C SER A 153 22.91 -30.84 9.64
N GLY A 154 21.91 -31.53 10.15
CA GLY A 154 21.92 -31.98 11.52
C GLY A 154 23.18 -32.78 11.76
N LYS A 155 24.06 -32.33 12.67
CA LYS A 155 25.07 -33.20 13.24
C LYS A 155 24.34 -34.37 13.90
N LYS A 156 24.47 -35.54 13.32
CA LYS A 156 24.24 -36.80 14.09
C LYS A 156 25.23 -36.75 15.26
N VAL A 157 24.70 -36.74 16.45
CA VAL A 157 25.46 -37.05 17.66
C VAL A 157 25.43 -38.58 17.75
N ASP A 158 26.60 -39.19 17.60
CA ASP A 158 26.83 -40.58 17.92
C ASP A 158 26.84 -40.74 19.44
#